data_7ae3217a9460d2c6ecd5e413b2c5b5af
#
_entry.id   7ae3217a9460d2c6ecd5e413b2c5b5af
#
_cell.length_a   1.000
_cell.length_b   1.000
_cell.length_c   1.000
_cell.angle_alpha   90.00
_cell.angle_beta   90.00
_cell.angle_gamma   90.00
#
_symmetry.space_group_name_H-M   'P 1'
#
loop_
_entity.id
_entity.type
_entity.pdbx_description
1 polymer ?
#
loop_
_entity_poly.entity_id
_entity_poly.type
_entity_poly.pdbx_seq_one_letter_code
_entity_poly.pdbx_strand_id
1 'polypeptide(L)'
;MSKTERPSRRAALLGDRPGSYAIARHVRMSASKCRRVINLVRGMDAVDAVTMLKFQPQAAAEPIRKVIASAMANADQTEGLRADDLYISQAFVDEGITMRRIRPRAKGSASRILKRSAHITVVVEPKEARRARKKATSGRPAAAAKSETEKGA
;
A
#
# COMPACT_ATOMS: atom_id res chain seq x y z
N MET A 1 -10.76 33.19 -9.03
CA MET A 1 -10.96 31.76 -8.62
C MET A 1 -9.58 31.14 -8.47
N SER A 2 -9.08 30.99 -7.24
CA SER A 2 -7.76 30.41 -6.96
C SER A 2 -7.75 28.94 -7.34
N LYS A 3 -6.86 28.57 -8.26
CA LYS A 3 -6.55 27.18 -8.59
C LYS A 3 -6.07 26.50 -7.30
N THR A 4 -6.90 25.68 -6.67
CA THR A 4 -6.49 24.88 -5.50
C THR A 4 -5.40 23.93 -5.98
N GLU A 5 -4.16 24.25 -5.67
CA GLU A 5 -3.00 23.47 -6.05
C GLU A 5 -3.08 22.10 -5.38
N ARG A 6 -3.23 21.06 -6.19
CA ARG A 6 -3.29 19.69 -5.66
C ARG A 6 -1.94 19.36 -5.04
N PRO A 7 -1.90 18.90 -3.78
CA PRO A 7 -0.65 18.54 -3.13
C PRO A 7 0.11 17.50 -3.98
N SER A 8 1.43 17.60 -3.99
CA SER A 8 2.27 16.61 -4.65
C SER A 8 1.97 15.22 -4.10
N ARG A 9 2.16 14.18 -4.89
CA ARG A 9 1.88 12.81 -4.49
C ARG A 9 2.70 12.38 -3.27
N ARG A 10 3.94 12.88 -3.16
CA ARG A 10 4.78 12.71 -1.98
C ARG A 10 4.13 13.36 -0.75
N ALA A 11 3.68 14.61 -0.87
CA ALA A 11 3.00 15.32 0.22
C ALA A 11 1.71 14.61 0.67
N ALA A 12 0.97 14.00 -0.25
CA ALA A 12 -0.23 13.24 0.07
C ALA A 12 0.05 11.92 0.80
N LEU A 13 1.18 11.24 0.52
CA LEU A 13 1.52 9.92 1.08
C LEU A 13 2.38 10.02 2.34
N LEU A 14 3.37 10.89 2.33
CA LEU A 14 4.37 11.04 3.39
C LEU A 14 4.19 12.32 4.21
N GLY A 15 3.63 13.39 3.62
CA GLY A 15 3.69 14.72 4.21
C GLY A 15 5.15 15.17 4.33
N ASP A 16 5.52 15.64 5.52
CA ASP A 16 6.90 16.06 5.85
C ASP A 16 7.75 14.92 6.45
N ARG A 17 7.24 13.69 6.45
CA ARG A 17 7.95 12.53 7.03
C ARG A 17 9.07 12.06 6.12
N PRO A 18 10.22 11.64 6.70
CA PRO A 18 11.30 11.02 5.93
C PRO A 18 10.84 9.68 5.35
N GLY A 19 11.34 9.36 4.17
CA GLY A 19 11.00 8.13 3.48
C GLY A 19 10.66 8.34 2.02
N SER A 20 10.33 7.27 1.35
CA SER A 20 10.01 7.28 -0.07
C SER A 20 8.84 6.37 -0.41
N TYR A 21 8.40 6.44 -1.65
CA TYR A 21 7.31 5.62 -2.14
C TYR A 21 7.58 5.13 -3.56
N ALA A 22 6.90 4.05 -3.92
CA ALA A 22 6.81 3.59 -5.31
C ALA A 22 5.39 3.17 -5.65
N ILE A 23 5.02 3.34 -6.92
CA ILE A 23 3.70 3.01 -7.43
C ILE A 23 3.83 2.23 -8.73
N ALA A 24 3.28 1.01 -8.77
CA ALA A 24 3.04 0.30 -10.02
C ALA A 24 1.60 0.52 -10.47
N ARG A 25 1.43 1.10 -11.65
CA ARG A 25 0.11 1.35 -12.24
C ARG A 25 -0.26 0.30 -13.26
N HIS A 26 -1.56 0.05 -13.39
CA HIS A 26 -2.14 -0.84 -14.43
C HIS A 26 -1.61 -2.27 -14.41
N VAL A 27 -1.24 -2.79 -13.24
CA VAL A 27 -0.84 -4.18 -13.08
C VAL A 27 -2.01 -5.08 -13.48
N ARG A 28 -1.79 -6.01 -14.44
CA ARG A 28 -2.82 -6.88 -15.04
C ARG A 28 -3.27 -7.98 -14.08
N MET A 29 -3.79 -7.55 -12.91
CA MET A 29 -4.24 -8.44 -11.85
C MET A 29 -5.41 -7.80 -11.09
N SER A 30 -6.27 -8.63 -10.52
CA SER A 30 -7.34 -8.14 -9.65
C SER A 30 -6.79 -7.56 -8.35
N ALA A 31 -7.33 -6.41 -7.92
CA ALA A 31 -6.95 -5.77 -6.66
C ALA A 31 -7.12 -6.69 -5.45
N SER A 32 -8.18 -7.52 -5.43
CA SER A 32 -8.43 -8.48 -4.33
C SER A 32 -7.31 -9.52 -4.19
N LYS A 33 -6.75 -10.01 -5.31
CA LYS A 33 -5.61 -10.93 -5.28
C LYS A 33 -4.34 -10.26 -4.78
N CYS A 34 -4.08 -9.03 -5.20
CA CYS A 34 -2.95 -8.24 -4.73
C CYS A 34 -3.07 -7.90 -3.24
N ARG A 35 -4.28 -7.55 -2.74
CA ARG A 35 -4.53 -7.23 -1.33
C ARG A 35 -4.20 -8.37 -0.38
N ARG A 36 -4.44 -9.63 -0.78
CA ARG A 36 -4.07 -10.80 0.03
C ARG A 36 -2.57 -10.86 0.29
N VAL A 37 -1.76 -10.59 -0.73
CA VAL A 37 -0.30 -10.68 -0.63
C VAL A 37 0.28 -9.43 0.04
N ILE A 38 -0.20 -8.24 -0.30
CA ILE A 38 0.34 -6.99 0.26
C ILE A 38 0.08 -6.86 1.77
N ASN A 39 -1.03 -7.45 2.26
CA ASN A 39 -1.34 -7.46 3.68
C ASN A 39 -0.32 -8.26 4.52
N LEU A 40 0.36 -9.24 3.92
CA LEU A 40 1.40 -10.02 4.59
C LEU A 40 2.64 -9.17 4.90
N VAL A 41 2.97 -8.23 4.02
CA VAL A 41 4.20 -7.42 4.13
C VAL A 41 3.98 -6.06 4.81
N ARG A 42 2.75 -5.69 5.09
CA ARG A 42 2.44 -4.41 5.72
C ARG A 42 3.01 -4.35 7.15
N GLY A 43 3.80 -3.33 7.43
CA GLY A 43 4.45 -3.13 8.72
C GLY A 43 5.69 -3.99 8.96
N MET A 44 6.14 -4.78 7.97
CA MET A 44 7.38 -5.54 8.02
C MET A 44 8.58 -4.66 7.63
N ASP A 45 9.76 -5.13 7.97
CA ASP A 45 11.00 -4.55 7.48
C ASP A 45 11.12 -4.78 5.97
N ALA A 46 11.67 -3.80 5.24
CA ALA A 46 11.65 -3.82 3.77
C ALA A 46 12.46 -5.00 3.19
N VAL A 47 13.61 -5.31 3.78
CA VAL A 47 14.48 -6.44 3.36
C VAL A 47 13.80 -7.79 3.62
N ASP A 48 13.19 -7.95 4.80
CA ASP A 48 12.46 -9.17 5.16
C ASP A 48 11.27 -9.40 4.24
N ALA A 49 10.53 -8.33 3.91
CA ALA A 49 9.40 -8.39 3.00
C ALA A 49 9.83 -8.85 1.59
N VAL A 50 10.93 -8.32 1.06
CA VAL A 50 11.48 -8.73 -0.24
C VAL A 50 11.87 -10.22 -0.23
N THR A 51 12.49 -10.66 0.85
CA THR A 51 12.93 -12.06 1.02
C THR A 51 11.73 -12.99 1.14
N MET A 52 10.73 -12.64 1.98
CA MET A 52 9.52 -13.41 2.13
C MET A 52 8.74 -13.55 0.82
N LEU A 53 8.63 -12.46 0.05
CA LEU A 53 7.92 -12.47 -1.23
C LEU A 53 8.59 -13.32 -2.33
N LYS A 54 9.89 -13.63 -2.22
CA LYS A 54 10.56 -14.56 -3.13
C LYS A 54 10.01 -15.98 -3.04
N PHE A 55 9.57 -16.38 -1.85
CA PHE A 55 9.08 -17.74 -1.59
C PHE A 55 7.55 -17.87 -1.70
N GLN A 56 6.84 -16.76 -1.93
CA GLN A 56 5.39 -16.79 -2.06
C GLN A 56 4.97 -17.34 -3.43
N PRO A 57 4.10 -18.36 -3.48
CA PRO A 57 3.66 -18.97 -4.73
C PRO A 57 2.67 -18.11 -5.54
N GLN A 58 2.13 -17.05 -4.93
CA GLN A 58 1.15 -16.20 -5.59
C GLN A 58 1.80 -15.31 -6.66
N ALA A 59 1.24 -15.31 -7.88
CA ALA A 59 1.68 -14.44 -8.97
C ALA A 59 1.68 -12.93 -8.62
N ALA A 60 0.95 -12.51 -7.58
CA ALA A 60 0.95 -11.13 -7.09
C ALA A 60 2.25 -10.78 -6.32
N ALA A 61 3.00 -11.76 -5.85
CA ALA A 61 4.22 -11.53 -5.07
C ALA A 61 5.32 -10.84 -5.90
N GLU A 62 5.49 -11.25 -7.15
CA GLU A 62 6.54 -10.69 -8.01
C GLU A 62 6.36 -9.19 -8.29
N PRO A 63 5.20 -8.68 -8.76
CA PRO A 63 5.01 -7.24 -8.95
C PRO A 63 5.12 -6.45 -7.64
N ILE A 64 4.61 -6.97 -6.52
CA ILE A 64 4.71 -6.31 -5.22
C ILE A 64 6.18 -6.22 -4.78
N ARG A 65 6.95 -7.30 -4.93
CA ARG A 65 8.39 -7.32 -4.63
C ARG A 65 9.16 -6.26 -5.43
N LYS A 66 8.86 -6.14 -6.75
CA LYS A 66 9.49 -5.12 -7.60
C LYS A 66 9.16 -3.68 -7.14
N VAL A 67 7.93 -3.43 -6.69
CA VAL A 67 7.51 -2.12 -6.17
C VAL A 67 8.24 -1.81 -4.86
N ILE A 68 8.38 -2.79 -3.96
CA ILE A 68 9.13 -2.59 -2.70
C ILE A 68 10.60 -2.29 -3.01
N ALA A 69 11.24 -3.05 -3.89
CA ALA A 69 12.63 -2.82 -4.30
C ALA A 69 12.81 -1.43 -4.92
N SER A 70 11.86 -0.97 -5.74
CA SER A 70 11.87 0.38 -6.29
C SER A 70 11.70 1.46 -5.22
N ALA A 71 10.84 1.24 -4.22
CA ALA A 71 10.67 2.17 -3.10
C ALA A 71 11.95 2.29 -2.26
N MET A 72 12.64 1.17 -2.02
CA MET A 72 13.93 1.15 -1.32
C MET A 72 15.01 1.92 -2.10
N ALA A 73 15.14 1.67 -3.41
CA ALA A 73 16.08 2.39 -4.25
C ALA A 73 15.78 3.90 -4.32
N ASN A 74 14.50 4.27 -4.36
CA ASN A 74 14.11 5.68 -4.31
C ASN A 74 14.47 6.32 -2.98
N ALA A 75 14.36 5.61 -1.84
CA ALA A 75 14.73 6.11 -0.51
C ALA A 75 16.23 6.34 -0.39
N ASP A 76 17.03 5.44 -0.94
CA ASP A 76 18.48 5.57 -0.99
C ASP A 76 18.91 6.79 -1.82
N GLN A 77 18.34 6.95 -3.03
CA GLN A 77 18.69 8.05 -3.93
C GLN A 77 18.20 9.43 -3.47
N THR A 78 17.03 9.52 -2.84
CA THR A 78 16.44 10.82 -2.47
C THR A 78 16.84 11.30 -1.09
N GLU A 79 17.03 10.39 -0.14
CA GLU A 79 17.26 10.71 1.28
C GLU A 79 18.49 10.01 1.86
N GLY A 80 19.22 9.21 1.07
CA GLY A 80 20.39 8.47 1.52
C GLY A 80 20.07 7.43 2.61
N LEU A 81 18.84 6.94 2.68
CA LEU A 81 18.40 5.98 3.68
C LEU A 81 18.83 4.57 3.30
N ARG A 82 19.52 3.87 4.18
CA ARG A 82 19.94 2.49 3.95
C ARG A 82 18.76 1.54 3.92
N ALA A 83 18.82 0.58 3.02
CA ALA A 83 17.77 -0.43 2.85
C ALA A 83 17.43 -1.21 4.14
N ASP A 84 18.44 -1.48 4.97
CA ASP A 84 18.30 -2.22 6.24
C ASP A 84 17.52 -1.44 7.30
N ASP A 85 17.50 -0.11 7.21
CA ASP A 85 16.85 0.77 8.17
C ASP A 85 15.42 1.14 7.76
N LEU A 86 14.94 0.59 6.64
CA LEU A 86 13.61 0.86 6.11
C LEU A 86 12.57 -0.17 6.58
N TYR A 87 11.34 0.30 6.79
CA TYR A 87 10.17 -0.55 7.01
C TYR A 87 9.00 -0.09 6.12
N ILE A 88 8.07 -0.97 5.84
CA ILE A 88 6.88 -0.68 5.05
C ILE A 88 5.83 -0.04 5.98
N SER A 89 5.69 1.29 5.90
CA SER A 89 4.75 2.03 6.73
C SER A 89 3.32 1.92 6.20
N GLN A 90 3.15 2.05 4.89
CA GLN A 90 1.86 1.94 4.23
C GLN A 90 2.01 1.10 2.96
N ALA A 91 1.04 0.25 2.73
CA ALA A 91 0.95 -0.54 1.52
C ALA A 91 -0.51 -0.78 1.18
N PHE A 92 -0.95 -0.35 0.01
CA PHE A 92 -2.35 -0.50 -0.40
C PHE A 92 -2.47 -0.75 -1.90
N VAL A 93 -3.64 -1.24 -2.29
CA VAL A 93 -3.95 -1.60 -3.67
C VAL A 93 -5.30 -1.01 -4.04
N ASP A 94 -5.28 -0.18 -5.06
CA ASP A 94 -6.46 0.45 -5.64
C ASP A 94 -6.90 -0.30 -6.91
N GLU A 95 -8.17 -0.19 -7.24
CA GLU A 95 -8.69 -0.75 -8.48
C GLU A 95 -8.33 0.14 -9.66
N GLY A 96 -7.80 -0.48 -10.71
CA GLY A 96 -7.53 0.18 -11.98
C GLY A 96 -8.61 -0.08 -13.01
N ILE A 97 -8.34 0.34 -14.24
CA ILE A 97 -9.26 0.18 -15.37
C ILE A 97 -9.60 -1.29 -15.59
N THR A 98 -10.89 -1.59 -15.68
CA THR A 98 -11.38 -2.93 -16.02
C THR A 98 -11.72 -3.00 -17.49
N MET A 99 -11.01 -3.84 -18.23
CA MET A 99 -11.30 -4.07 -19.64
C MET A 99 -12.37 -5.14 -19.78
N ARG A 100 -13.42 -4.84 -20.52
CA ARG A 100 -14.49 -5.77 -20.84
C ARG A 100 -14.13 -6.55 -22.12
N ARG A 101 -14.33 -7.87 -22.10
CA ARG A 101 -14.16 -8.77 -23.24
C ARG A 101 -15.40 -9.63 -23.38
N ILE A 102 -15.67 -10.11 -24.57
CA ILE A 102 -16.79 -10.97 -24.86
C ILE A 102 -16.26 -12.38 -25.15
N ARG A 103 -16.92 -13.37 -24.60
CA ARG A 103 -16.67 -14.78 -24.91
C ARG A 103 -17.93 -15.38 -25.47
N PRO A 104 -17.91 -15.84 -26.74
CA PRO A 104 -19.02 -16.58 -27.34
C PRO A 104 -19.31 -17.86 -26.55
N ARG A 105 -20.60 -18.19 -26.43
CA ARG A 105 -21.09 -19.38 -25.74
C ARG A 105 -22.03 -20.14 -26.66
N ALA A 106 -22.47 -21.32 -26.21
CA ALA A 106 -23.44 -22.14 -26.96
C ALA A 106 -24.73 -21.38 -27.24
N LYS A 107 -25.44 -21.77 -28.30
CA LYS A 107 -26.71 -21.20 -28.75
C LYS A 107 -26.65 -19.70 -29.07
N GLY A 108 -25.50 -19.22 -29.61
CA GLY A 108 -25.33 -17.81 -30.00
C GLY A 108 -25.29 -16.80 -28.84
N SER A 109 -25.27 -17.26 -27.58
CA SER A 109 -25.16 -16.38 -26.43
C SER A 109 -23.72 -15.85 -26.27
N ALA A 110 -23.56 -14.71 -25.58
CA ALA A 110 -22.28 -14.10 -25.29
C ALA A 110 -22.16 -13.77 -23.79
N SER A 111 -21.05 -14.19 -23.18
CA SER A 111 -20.76 -13.85 -21.79
C SER A 111 -19.65 -12.81 -21.68
N ARG A 112 -19.76 -11.88 -20.71
CA ARG A 112 -18.75 -10.87 -20.45
C ARG A 112 -17.61 -11.43 -19.62
N ILE A 113 -16.36 -11.09 -20.00
CA ILE A 113 -15.17 -11.36 -19.21
C ILE A 113 -14.57 -10.02 -18.76
N LEU A 114 -14.35 -9.85 -17.46
CA LEU A 114 -13.76 -8.66 -16.89
C LEU A 114 -12.25 -8.89 -16.67
N LYS A 115 -11.41 -8.23 -17.45
CA LYS A 115 -9.96 -8.19 -17.26
C LYS A 115 -9.63 -7.01 -16.35
N ARG A 116 -9.55 -7.24 -15.04
CA ARG A 116 -9.28 -6.22 -14.02
C ARG A 116 -7.80 -5.84 -14.00
N SER A 117 -7.51 -4.60 -13.67
CA SER A 117 -6.17 -4.13 -13.33
C SER A 117 -6.15 -3.53 -11.92
N ALA A 118 -4.97 -3.32 -11.37
CA ALA A 118 -4.77 -2.76 -10.05
C ALA A 118 -3.61 -1.75 -10.05
N HIS A 119 -3.63 -0.83 -9.10
CA HIS A 119 -2.54 0.07 -8.79
C HIS A 119 -1.99 -0.31 -7.42
N ILE A 120 -0.69 -0.58 -7.33
CA ILE A 120 -0.01 -0.98 -6.10
C ILE A 120 0.82 0.20 -5.64
N THR A 121 0.57 0.67 -4.43
CA THR A 121 1.33 1.75 -3.79
C THR A 121 2.01 1.21 -2.54
N VAL A 122 3.31 1.45 -2.41
CA VAL A 122 4.10 1.11 -1.23
C VAL A 122 4.84 2.35 -0.76
N VAL A 123 4.78 2.62 0.53
CA VAL A 123 5.50 3.69 1.22
C VAL A 123 6.46 3.07 2.22
N VAL A 124 7.71 3.46 2.15
CA VAL A 124 8.76 3.04 3.08
C VAL A 124 9.22 4.23 3.91
N GLU A 125 9.41 4.00 5.20
CA GLU A 125 9.87 4.99 6.17
C GLU A 125 11.03 4.40 7.00
N PRO A 126 11.91 5.20 7.60
CA PRO A 126 12.96 4.68 8.48
C PRO A 126 12.38 4.08 9.77
N LYS A 127 13.01 3.03 10.29
CA LYS A 127 12.57 2.29 11.49
C LYS A 127 12.44 3.19 12.73
N GLU A 128 13.18 4.26 12.79
CA GLU A 128 13.08 5.25 13.87
C GLU A 128 11.70 5.90 13.93
N ALA A 129 11.13 6.22 12.76
CA ALA A 129 9.77 6.76 12.68
C ALA A 129 8.71 5.76 13.20
N ARG A 130 8.93 4.45 13.01
CA ARG A 130 8.08 3.39 13.57
C ARG A 130 8.13 3.38 15.10
N ARG A 131 9.33 3.52 15.68
CA ARG A 131 9.53 3.56 17.14
C ARG A 131 8.83 4.79 17.75
N ALA A 132 8.99 5.95 17.11
CA ALA A 132 8.32 7.19 17.54
C ALA A 132 6.79 7.07 17.51
N ARG A 133 6.22 6.50 16.44
CA ARG A 133 4.76 6.27 16.34
C ARG A 133 4.24 5.30 17.38
N LYS A 134 4.94 4.20 17.66
CA LYS A 134 4.56 3.26 18.72
C LYS A 134 4.55 3.95 20.08
N LYS A 135 5.55 4.77 20.39
CA LYS A 135 5.63 5.51 21.64
C LYS A 135 4.49 6.54 21.79
N ALA A 136 4.15 7.24 20.71
CA ALA A 136 3.05 8.21 20.70
C ALA A 136 1.66 7.54 20.89
N THR A 137 1.48 6.32 20.36
CA THR A 137 0.20 5.60 20.48
C THR A 137 0.04 4.94 21.86
N SER A 138 1.13 4.48 22.48
CA SER A 138 1.11 3.88 23.82
C SER A 138 0.95 4.91 24.94
N GLY A 139 1.20 6.20 24.67
CA GLY A 139 1.03 7.31 25.62
C GLY A 139 -0.35 7.95 25.61
N ARG A 140 -1.32 7.48 24.82
CA ARG A 140 -2.69 8.01 24.84
C ARG A 140 -3.49 7.30 25.93
N PRO A 141 -3.87 7.96 27.05
CA PRO A 141 -4.67 7.34 28.10
C PRO A 141 -6.05 6.97 27.53
N ALA A 142 -6.50 5.76 27.83
CA ALA A 142 -7.84 5.26 27.52
C ALA A 142 -8.89 5.91 28.44
N ALA A 143 -9.02 7.24 28.40
CA ALA A 143 -9.91 8.03 29.25
C ALA A 143 -10.73 9.01 28.43
N ALA A 144 -11.59 8.51 27.54
CA ALA A 144 -12.67 9.31 26.94
C ALA A 144 -13.78 8.42 26.35
N ALA A 145 -14.14 7.33 27.01
CA ALA A 145 -15.28 6.49 26.59
C ALA A 145 -16.15 6.03 27.77
N LYS A 146 -16.33 6.89 28.78
CA LYS A 146 -17.29 6.64 29.89
C LYS A 146 -17.84 7.96 30.40
N SER A 147 -18.68 8.66 29.62
CA SER A 147 -19.51 9.74 30.16
C SER A 147 -20.71 10.11 29.28
N GLU A 148 -21.33 9.16 28.59
CA GLU A 148 -22.60 9.40 27.90
C GLU A 148 -23.61 8.25 28.06
N THR A 149 -23.74 7.73 29.27
CA THR A 149 -24.83 6.75 29.55
C THR A 149 -25.45 6.96 30.94
N GLU A 150 -25.54 8.22 31.38
CA GLU A 150 -26.28 8.51 32.62
C GLU A 150 -26.94 9.89 32.57
N LYS A 151 -27.93 10.03 31.65
CA LYS A 151 -29.01 11.02 31.76
C LYS A 151 -30.16 10.55 30.87
N GLY A 152 -31.06 9.75 31.44
CA GLY A 152 -32.28 9.31 30.79
C GLY A 152 -33.03 8.30 31.67
N ALA A 153 -33.42 8.72 32.84
CA ALA A 153 -34.53 8.13 33.61
C ALA A 153 -35.41 9.27 34.14
#